data_b2dbce8caedb0c3c25f75e3a322d3840
#
_entry.id   b2dbce8caedb0c3c25f75e3a322d3840
#
_cell.length_a   1.000
_cell.length_b   1.000
_cell.length_c   1.000
_cell.angle_alpha   90.00
_cell.angle_beta   90.00
_cell.angle_gamma   90.00
#
_symmetry.space_group_name_H-M   'P 1'
#
loop_
_entity.id
_entity.type
_entity.pdbx_description
1 polymer ?
#
loop_
_entity_poly.entity_id
_entity_poly.type
_entity_poly.pdbx_seq_one_letter_code
_entity_poly.pdbx_strand_id
1 'polypeptide(L)'
;ITWLNLRLSNAVQWCHGSAAALKDEGLLRDHVQEDEWAKYRGVLDIDGNVDAWGLRWRLESGSVVFLVKSSYEHFFSNSLVDGTHYVGIDANFDNLKEKTTIVYSQEVEDVKYLENVANNAKLLMRELSYQKVTSAVARALLTDEGRKE
;
A
#
# COMPACT_ATOMS: atom_id res chain seq x y z
N ILE A 1 0.97 22.16 2.45
CA ILE A 1 -0.30 21.41 2.50
C ILE A 1 -0.40 20.82 3.90
N THR A 2 -1.30 21.35 4.72
CA THR A 2 -1.36 21.04 6.17
C THR A 2 -2.04 19.71 6.50
N TRP A 3 -2.79 19.14 5.56
CA TRP A 3 -3.56 17.91 5.75
C TRP A 3 -2.82 16.63 5.30
N LEU A 4 -1.70 16.77 4.62
CA LEU A 4 -0.93 15.63 4.11
C LEU A 4 0.56 15.86 4.41
N ASN A 5 1.17 14.92 5.11
CA ASN A 5 2.58 14.97 5.47
C ASN A 5 3.38 14.03 4.54
N LEU A 6 3.55 14.47 3.30
CA LEU A 6 4.40 13.76 2.33
C LEU A 6 5.82 14.27 2.39
N ARG A 7 6.78 13.33 2.47
CA ARG A 7 8.21 13.60 2.43
C ARG A 7 8.92 12.44 1.74
N LEU A 8 10.01 12.75 1.09
CA LEU A 8 10.92 11.77 0.54
C LEU A 8 11.92 11.37 1.63
N SER A 9 12.20 10.08 1.77
CA SER A 9 13.24 9.59 2.67
C SER A 9 14.61 9.56 2.00
N ASN A 10 14.65 9.47 0.67
CA ASN A 10 15.88 9.51 -0.12
C ASN A 10 15.57 9.92 -1.56
N ALA A 11 16.55 10.48 -2.26
CA ALA A 11 16.52 10.73 -3.69
C ALA A 11 17.56 9.82 -4.37
N VAL A 12 17.12 8.63 -4.77
CA VAL A 12 18.01 7.58 -5.35
C VAL A 12 18.14 7.66 -6.86
N GLN A 13 17.27 8.41 -7.50
CA GLN A 13 17.28 8.61 -8.96
C GLN A 13 17.42 10.08 -9.29
N TRP A 14 17.81 10.35 -10.55
CA TRP A 14 18.07 11.68 -11.01
C TRP A 14 16.79 12.53 -10.96
N CYS A 15 16.68 13.38 -9.95
CA CYS A 15 15.74 14.47 -9.92
C CYS A 15 16.44 15.73 -10.47
N HIS A 16 15.74 16.55 -11.23
CA HIS A 16 16.22 17.89 -11.56
C HIS A 16 16.42 18.68 -10.26
N GLY A 17 17.64 18.66 -9.76
CA GLY A 17 18.03 19.27 -8.48
C GLY A 17 18.84 18.30 -7.62
N SER A 18 19.73 18.83 -6.82
CA SER A 18 20.51 18.03 -5.88
C SER A 18 19.66 17.60 -4.70
N ALA A 19 20.03 16.51 -4.01
CA ALA A 19 19.44 16.12 -2.74
C ALA A 19 19.46 17.27 -1.71
N ALA A 20 20.46 18.17 -1.83
CA ALA A 20 20.55 19.38 -1.03
C ALA A 20 19.36 20.32 -1.28
N ALA A 21 18.99 20.58 -2.54
CA ALA A 21 17.85 21.44 -2.86
C ALA A 21 16.52 20.86 -2.30
N LEU A 22 16.31 19.55 -2.39
CA LEU A 22 15.14 18.90 -1.80
C LEU A 22 15.11 18.99 -0.28
N LYS A 23 16.29 18.97 0.36
CA LYS A 23 16.42 19.15 1.81
C LYS A 23 16.11 20.59 2.21
N ASP A 24 16.63 21.58 1.47
CA ASP A 24 16.41 23.00 1.72
C ASP A 24 14.92 23.38 1.54
N GLU A 25 14.23 22.74 0.61
CA GLU A 25 12.78 22.88 0.43
C GLU A 25 11.96 22.09 1.47
N GLY A 26 12.61 21.37 2.40
CA GLY A 26 11.96 20.58 3.43
C GLY A 26 11.20 19.35 2.88
N LEU A 27 11.54 18.89 1.68
CA LEU A 27 10.93 17.72 1.03
C LEU A 27 11.61 16.40 1.41
N LEU A 28 12.83 16.44 1.95
CA LEU A 28 13.52 15.27 2.48
C LEU A 28 13.33 15.14 3.99
N ARG A 29 13.15 13.92 4.44
CA ARG A 29 13.15 13.51 5.85
C ARG A 29 14.01 12.29 6.07
N ASP A 30 14.29 12.01 7.33
CA ASP A 30 14.92 10.76 7.74
C ASP A 30 14.04 9.55 7.34
N HIS A 31 14.70 8.42 7.12
CA HIS A 31 14.02 7.18 6.78
C HIS A 31 13.12 6.73 7.94
N VAL A 32 11.88 6.42 7.63
CA VAL A 32 10.92 5.83 8.58
C VAL A 32 11.01 4.31 8.45
N GLN A 33 11.27 3.63 9.55
CA GLN A 33 11.34 2.17 9.57
C GLN A 33 9.95 1.55 9.35
N GLU A 34 9.90 0.32 8.82
CA GLU A 34 8.64 -0.34 8.46
C GLU A 34 7.69 -0.50 9.66
N ASP A 35 8.21 -0.79 10.85
CA ASP A 35 7.44 -0.93 12.08
C ASP A 35 6.86 0.40 12.58
N GLU A 36 7.42 1.52 12.17
CA GLU A 36 6.91 2.84 12.53
C GLU A 36 5.68 3.26 11.71
N TRP A 37 5.47 2.66 10.53
CA TRP A 37 4.33 2.99 9.69
C TRP A 37 3.00 2.64 10.35
N ALA A 38 2.96 1.60 11.19
CA ALA A 38 1.78 1.21 11.96
C ALA A 38 1.28 2.31 12.95
N LYS A 39 2.08 3.35 13.18
CA LYS A 39 1.67 4.52 13.99
C LYS A 39 0.75 5.49 13.24
N TYR A 40 0.67 5.35 11.92
CA TYR A 40 -0.17 6.21 11.08
C TYR A 40 -1.51 5.53 10.80
N ARG A 41 -2.60 6.28 10.85
CA ARG A 41 -3.92 5.76 10.50
C ARG A 41 -4.02 5.36 9.02
N GLY A 42 -3.33 6.09 8.16
CA GLY A 42 -3.33 5.85 6.73
C GLY A 42 -1.96 6.07 6.10
N VAL A 43 -1.67 5.29 5.10
CA VAL A 43 -0.41 5.30 4.34
C VAL A 43 -0.75 5.38 2.86
N LEU A 44 -0.12 6.33 2.15
CA LEU A 44 -0.26 6.44 0.70
C LEU A 44 0.75 5.51 0.02
N ASP A 45 0.27 4.71 -0.91
CA ASP A 45 1.08 3.84 -1.76
C ASP A 45 1.03 4.34 -3.20
N ILE A 46 2.19 4.64 -3.75
CA ILE A 46 2.37 5.17 -5.10
C ILE A 46 3.48 4.37 -5.77
N ASP A 47 3.21 3.88 -6.97
CA ASP A 47 4.23 3.22 -7.78
C ASP A 47 5.35 4.17 -8.17
N GLY A 48 6.53 3.60 -8.35
CA GLY A 48 7.70 4.29 -8.86
C GLY A 48 7.94 3.98 -10.35
N ASN A 49 9.15 3.52 -10.69
CA ASN A 49 9.49 3.06 -12.04
C ASN A 49 8.83 1.73 -12.41
N VAL A 50 8.45 0.98 -11.40
CA VAL A 50 7.70 -0.28 -11.41
C VAL A 50 6.73 -0.26 -10.22
N ASP A 51 6.05 -1.37 -9.98
CA ASP A 51 5.20 -1.57 -8.82
C ASP A 51 5.87 -1.19 -7.48
N ALA A 52 5.10 -0.72 -6.54
CA ALA A 52 5.60 -0.34 -5.22
C ALA A 52 5.91 -1.59 -4.37
N TRP A 53 7.17 -1.97 -4.26
CA TRP A 53 7.64 -3.15 -3.50
C TRP A 53 7.11 -3.21 -2.07
N GLY A 54 6.79 -2.06 -1.50
CA GLY A 54 6.28 -1.94 -0.15
C GLY A 54 4.79 -2.23 0.02
N LEU A 55 4.01 -2.40 -1.05
CA LEU A 55 2.55 -2.54 -0.94
C LEU A 55 2.16 -3.68 0.01
N ARG A 56 2.80 -4.84 -0.11
CA ARG A 56 2.49 -5.99 0.73
C ARG A 56 2.60 -5.68 2.23
N TRP A 57 3.74 -5.18 2.69
CA TRP A 57 3.93 -4.91 4.11
C TRP A 57 3.09 -3.73 4.61
N ARG A 58 2.76 -2.76 3.73
CA ARG A 58 1.82 -1.69 4.08
C ARG A 58 0.43 -2.25 4.36
N LEU A 59 -0.05 -3.18 3.54
CA LEU A 59 -1.32 -3.90 3.77
C LEU A 59 -1.29 -4.76 5.05
N GLU A 60 -0.13 -5.23 5.47
CA GLU A 60 0.07 -5.99 6.71
C GLU A 60 0.22 -5.09 7.95
N SER A 61 0.54 -3.81 7.79
CA SER A 61 0.90 -2.90 8.89
C SER A 61 -0.22 -2.62 9.88
N GLY A 62 -1.47 -2.71 9.43
CA GLY A 62 -2.65 -2.29 10.22
C GLY A 62 -3.06 -0.84 10.00
N SER A 63 -2.33 -0.09 9.16
CA SER A 63 -2.77 1.20 8.63
C SER A 63 -3.67 0.99 7.42
N VAL A 64 -4.58 1.93 7.14
CA VAL A 64 -5.32 1.92 5.88
C VAL A 64 -4.39 2.33 4.74
N VAL A 65 -4.34 1.53 3.69
CA VAL A 65 -3.57 1.85 2.49
C VAL A 65 -4.45 2.64 1.53
N PHE A 66 -4.01 3.84 1.18
CA PHE A 66 -4.53 4.63 0.06
C PHE A 66 -3.70 4.29 -1.16
N LEU A 67 -4.26 3.44 -2.03
CA LEU A 67 -3.53 2.90 -3.18
C LEU A 67 -3.84 3.72 -4.43
N VAL A 68 -2.82 4.31 -5.02
CA VAL A 68 -2.95 5.03 -6.29
C VAL A 68 -3.07 4.04 -7.43
N LYS A 69 -4.11 4.20 -8.26
CA LYS A 69 -4.33 3.37 -9.45
C LYS A 69 -3.13 3.42 -10.38
N SER A 70 -2.67 2.25 -10.78
CA SER A 70 -1.51 2.04 -11.63
C SER A 70 -1.80 0.99 -12.71
N SER A 71 -0.94 0.93 -13.72
CA SER A 71 -0.91 -0.16 -14.70
C SER A 71 -0.07 -1.35 -14.26
N TYR A 72 0.66 -1.23 -13.16
CA TYR A 72 1.46 -2.32 -12.61
C TYR A 72 0.60 -3.19 -11.68
N GLU A 73 0.84 -4.48 -11.72
CA GLU A 73 0.10 -5.47 -10.94
C GLU A 73 1.05 -6.40 -10.18
N HIS A 74 0.77 -6.61 -8.91
CA HIS A 74 1.34 -7.68 -8.12
C HIS A 74 0.60 -8.99 -8.37
N PHE A 75 1.21 -10.12 -8.05
CA PHE A 75 0.56 -11.43 -8.17
C PHE A 75 -0.73 -11.56 -7.35
N PHE A 76 -0.93 -10.69 -6.37
CA PHE A 76 -2.11 -10.65 -5.50
C PHE A 76 -3.09 -9.52 -5.84
N SER A 77 -2.83 -8.69 -6.85
CA SER A 77 -3.68 -7.54 -7.19
C SER A 77 -5.13 -7.93 -7.45
N ASN A 78 -5.36 -9.06 -8.11
CA ASN A 78 -6.70 -9.58 -8.38
C ASN A 78 -7.49 -10.00 -7.11
N SER A 79 -6.81 -10.14 -5.98
CA SER A 79 -7.44 -10.43 -4.68
C SER A 79 -7.77 -9.17 -3.90
N LEU A 80 -7.26 -8.01 -4.32
CA LEU A 80 -7.52 -6.74 -3.68
C LEU A 80 -8.83 -6.13 -4.18
N VAL A 81 -9.64 -5.63 -3.25
CA VAL A 81 -10.93 -4.99 -3.56
C VAL A 81 -10.93 -3.60 -2.93
N ASP A 82 -11.18 -2.58 -3.75
CA ASP A 82 -11.32 -1.19 -3.30
C ASP A 82 -12.48 -1.06 -2.30
N GLY A 83 -12.29 -0.27 -1.27
CA GLY A 83 -13.23 -0.10 -0.17
C GLY A 83 -13.29 -1.27 0.83
N THR A 84 -12.61 -2.40 0.52
CA THR A 84 -12.56 -3.59 1.38
C THR A 84 -11.17 -3.85 1.94
N HIS A 85 -10.13 -3.73 1.11
CA HIS A 85 -8.74 -4.01 1.48
C HIS A 85 -7.84 -2.77 1.39
N TYR A 86 -8.27 -1.75 0.66
CA TYR A 86 -7.59 -0.48 0.49
C TYR A 86 -8.60 0.60 0.10
N VAL A 87 -8.18 1.85 0.07
CA VAL A 87 -8.96 2.98 -0.45
C VAL A 87 -8.31 3.45 -1.75
N GLY A 88 -9.03 3.33 -2.87
CA GLY A 88 -8.52 3.67 -4.19
C GLY A 88 -8.36 5.17 -4.41
N ILE A 89 -7.20 5.56 -4.90
CA ILE A 89 -6.89 6.92 -5.36
C ILE A 89 -6.73 6.90 -6.87
N ASP A 90 -7.33 7.86 -7.55
CA ASP A 90 -7.20 7.97 -9.00
C ASP A 90 -5.77 8.34 -9.42
N ALA A 91 -5.34 7.85 -10.58
CA ALA A 91 -3.97 8.03 -11.07
C ALA A 91 -3.58 9.52 -11.25
N ASN A 92 -4.54 10.39 -11.48
CA ASN A 92 -4.37 11.85 -11.58
C ASN A 92 -4.49 12.57 -10.22
N PHE A 93 -4.72 11.84 -9.13
CA PHE A 93 -4.89 12.34 -7.77
C PHE A 93 -6.10 13.26 -7.52
N ASP A 94 -7.07 13.35 -8.42
CA ASP A 94 -8.21 14.24 -8.29
C ASP A 94 -9.02 14.00 -7.02
N ASN A 95 -9.17 12.74 -6.62
CA ASN A 95 -9.89 12.34 -5.40
C ASN A 95 -9.01 12.22 -4.14
N LEU A 96 -7.70 12.51 -4.22
CA LEU A 96 -6.75 12.29 -3.11
C LEU A 96 -7.20 13.00 -1.83
N LYS A 97 -7.51 14.29 -1.92
CA LYS A 97 -7.91 15.07 -0.74
C LYS A 97 -9.19 14.55 -0.12
N GLU A 98 -10.19 14.30 -0.92
CA GLU A 98 -11.49 13.76 -0.48
C GLU A 98 -11.28 12.45 0.27
N LYS A 99 -10.65 11.47 -0.37
CA LYS A 99 -10.45 10.13 0.17
C LYS A 99 -9.57 10.10 1.42
N THR A 100 -8.52 10.90 1.47
CA THR A 100 -7.59 10.87 2.62
C THR A 100 -8.10 11.68 3.82
N THR A 101 -9.05 12.59 3.64
CA THR A 101 -9.60 13.40 4.73
C THR A 101 -10.29 12.55 5.80
N ILE A 102 -10.81 11.37 5.43
CA ILE A 102 -11.48 10.45 6.35
C ILE A 102 -10.60 10.02 7.55
N VAL A 103 -9.26 10.02 7.40
CA VAL A 103 -8.35 9.63 8.51
C VAL A 103 -8.41 10.61 9.70
N TYR A 104 -8.91 11.81 9.47
CA TYR A 104 -9.10 12.82 10.51
C TYR A 104 -10.48 12.82 11.13
N SER A 105 -11.40 12.03 10.57
CA SER A 105 -12.76 11.91 11.10
C SER A 105 -12.75 11.33 12.51
N GLN A 106 -13.65 11.82 13.36
CA GLN A 106 -13.95 11.29 14.67
C GLN A 106 -15.31 10.56 14.70
N GLU A 107 -16.00 10.54 13.55
CA GLU A 107 -17.25 9.81 13.42
C GLU A 107 -17.01 8.31 13.60
N VAL A 108 -17.87 7.68 14.42
CA VAL A 108 -17.70 6.26 14.78
C VAL A 108 -17.76 5.35 13.55
N GLU A 109 -18.57 5.70 12.57
CA GLU A 109 -18.73 4.91 11.35
C GLU A 109 -17.49 5.00 10.45
N ASP A 110 -16.88 6.18 10.32
CA ASP A 110 -15.65 6.38 9.57
C ASP A 110 -14.48 5.62 10.20
N VAL A 111 -14.35 5.70 11.53
CA VAL A 111 -13.33 4.96 12.27
C VAL A 111 -13.48 3.46 12.08
N LYS A 112 -14.70 2.93 12.22
CA LYS A 112 -15.00 1.51 12.00
C LYS A 112 -14.74 1.09 10.55
N TYR A 113 -15.07 1.93 9.58
CA TYR A 113 -14.79 1.66 8.19
C TYR A 113 -13.28 1.50 7.94
N LEU A 114 -12.47 2.47 8.43
CA LEU A 114 -11.01 2.42 8.30
C LEU A 114 -10.42 1.18 8.99
N GLU A 115 -10.88 0.86 10.20
CA GLU A 115 -10.45 -0.34 10.94
C GLU A 115 -10.78 -1.63 10.16
N ASN A 116 -11.97 -1.72 9.58
CA ASN A 116 -12.39 -2.87 8.80
C ASN A 116 -11.52 -3.03 7.55
N VAL A 117 -11.26 -1.94 6.81
CA VAL A 117 -10.40 -1.96 5.62
C VAL A 117 -9.00 -2.44 5.98
N ALA A 118 -8.39 -1.89 7.03
CA ALA A 118 -7.06 -2.27 7.47
C ALA A 118 -7.00 -3.74 7.95
N ASN A 119 -8.00 -4.19 8.70
CA ASN A 119 -8.08 -5.57 9.17
C ASN A 119 -8.26 -6.57 8.03
N ASN A 120 -9.15 -6.27 7.07
CA ASN A 120 -9.37 -7.12 5.90
C ASN A 120 -8.10 -7.24 5.05
N ALA A 121 -7.38 -6.13 4.83
CA ALA A 121 -6.08 -6.15 4.14
C ALA A 121 -5.09 -7.09 4.83
N LYS A 122 -4.94 -6.94 6.13
CA LYS A 122 -4.04 -7.77 6.94
C LYS A 122 -4.39 -9.25 6.90
N LEU A 123 -5.68 -9.58 6.97
CA LEU A 123 -6.17 -10.96 6.88
C LEU A 123 -5.86 -11.55 5.50
N LEU A 124 -6.17 -10.83 4.43
CA LEU A 124 -5.86 -11.25 3.06
C LEU A 124 -4.37 -11.53 2.87
N MET A 125 -3.49 -10.63 3.32
CA MET A 125 -2.04 -10.82 3.17
C MET A 125 -1.53 -12.04 3.94
N ARG A 126 -2.12 -12.37 5.09
CA ARG A 126 -1.80 -13.60 5.83
C ARG A 126 -2.22 -14.86 5.09
N GLU A 127 -3.37 -14.82 4.39
CA GLU A 127 -3.82 -15.93 3.54
C GLU A 127 -2.92 -16.10 2.30
N LEU A 128 -2.37 -15.02 1.78
CA LEU A 128 -1.45 -15.00 0.64
C LEU A 128 0.02 -15.07 1.08
N SER A 129 0.30 -15.66 2.25
CA SER A 129 1.69 -15.87 2.70
C SER A 129 2.46 -16.75 1.72
N TYR A 130 3.78 -16.54 1.62
CA TYR A 130 4.66 -17.31 0.74
C TYR A 130 4.47 -18.83 0.92
N GLN A 131 4.38 -19.30 2.16
CA GLN A 131 4.18 -20.72 2.47
C GLN A 131 2.84 -21.26 1.94
N LYS A 132 1.75 -20.49 2.08
CA LYS A 132 0.43 -20.92 1.59
C LYS A 132 0.39 -20.92 0.07
N VAL A 133 0.92 -19.88 -0.57
CA VAL A 133 0.95 -19.76 -2.04
C VAL A 133 1.80 -20.87 -2.66
N THR A 134 3.02 -21.09 -2.17
CA THR A 134 3.90 -22.13 -2.68
C THR A 134 3.32 -23.53 -2.45
N SER A 135 2.69 -23.78 -1.30
CA SER A 135 2.01 -25.06 -1.03
C SER A 135 0.81 -25.28 -1.95
N ALA A 136 0.05 -24.23 -2.29
CA ALA A 136 -1.07 -24.33 -3.23
C ALA A 136 -0.58 -24.61 -4.65
N VAL A 137 0.47 -23.93 -5.10
CA VAL A 137 1.09 -24.18 -6.42
C VAL A 137 1.66 -25.60 -6.50
N ALA A 138 2.38 -26.06 -5.48
CA ALA A 138 2.92 -27.41 -5.44
C ALA A 138 1.81 -28.48 -5.53
N ARG A 139 0.71 -28.29 -4.81
CA ARG A 139 -0.46 -29.20 -4.91
C ARG A 139 -1.08 -29.21 -6.30
N ALA A 140 -1.25 -28.02 -6.90
CA ALA A 140 -1.83 -27.92 -8.24
C ALA A 140 -0.97 -28.64 -9.28
N LEU A 141 0.35 -28.50 -9.23
CA LEU A 141 1.27 -29.21 -10.13
C LEU A 141 1.21 -30.74 -9.95
N LEU A 142 1.16 -31.22 -8.71
CA LEU A 142 1.07 -32.65 -8.43
C LEU A 142 -0.27 -33.27 -8.85
N THR A 143 -1.36 -32.49 -8.85
CA THR A 143 -2.68 -32.96 -9.31
C THR A 143 -2.81 -32.94 -10.84
N ASP A 144 -2.09 -32.08 -11.54
CA ASP A 144 -2.10 -32.03 -13.02
C ASP A 144 -1.24 -33.14 -13.66
N GLU A 145 -0.17 -33.59 -12.97
CA GLU A 145 0.61 -34.74 -13.44
C GLU A 145 -0.19 -36.05 -13.42
N GLY A 146 -1.16 -36.19 -12.51
CA GLY A 146 -2.08 -37.33 -12.45
C GLY A 146 -3.19 -37.35 -13.51
N ARG A 147 -3.30 -36.32 -14.35
CA ARG A 147 -4.32 -36.22 -15.43
C ARG A 147 -3.78 -36.54 -16.83
N LYS A 148 -2.52 -36.89 -16.96
CA LYS A 148 -1.87 -37.20 -18.26
C LYS A 148 -1.58 -38.68 -18.48
N GLU A 149 -2.31 -39.60 -17.79
CA GLU A 149 -2.33 -41.04 -18.10
C GLU A 149 -3.69 -41.46 -18.68
#